data_3e66a59443c212bd8ff2f7c3da70a8d9
#
_entry.id   3e66a59443c212bd8ff2f7c3da70a8d9
#
_cell.length_a   1.000
_cell.length_b   1.000
_cell.length_c   1.000
_cell.angle_alpha   90.00
_cell.angle_beta   90.00
_cell.angle_gamma   90.00
#
_symmetry.space_group_name_H-M   'P 1'
#
loop_
_entity.id
_entity.type
_entity.pdbx_description
1 polymer ?
#
loop_
_entity_poly.entity_id
_entity_poly.type
_entity_poly.pdbx_seq_one_letter_code
_entity_poly.pdbx_strand_id
1 'polypeptide(L)'
;MRQRSVSILLLLCLAAIPAMAQTRPFNAAGVTAGHEHLAGTDAAAHNAFWTALGAVPAQLGTNQILKVPGVFIMFQNAGARGGRGAAAPAAGAPAAGAPAAPPPAAPGPSEGSSVEHLAFKVKSLKDTLAKLDAAGTKPAAGATATQAFVLAPNGVKVQLVEDNALPTPIASSEMLMKVSSATDAAAWYEKWFGARIVKQGQSTVAEIPGMNIRFAETKEPVAGTQGRAINHIGLEVKNLEALMKKMTEAGVMVNRAYAAAPATIAPLKSLGFITDPWGTYIELNEGFSETP
;
A
#
# COMPACT_ATOMS: atom_id res chain seq x y z
N MET A 1 52.79 -49.57 5.06
CA MET A 1 51.60 -49.07 4.37
C MET A 1 51.04 -47.95 5.22
N ARG A 2 51.17 -46.66 4.80
CA ARG A 2 50.65 -45.53 5.51
C ARG A 2 49.35 -45.12 4.81
N GLN A 3 48.20 -45.24 5.50
CA GLN A 3 46.88 -44.75 5.06
C GLN A 3 46.86 -43.22 5.16
N ARG A 4 46.64 -42.54 4.04
CA ARG A 4 46.41 -41.11 4.01
C ARG A 4 44.89 -40.88 4.06
N SER A 5 44.42 -40.36 5.21
CA SER A 5 43.06 -39.91 5.34
C SER A 5 42.89 -38.57 4.59
N VAL A 6 42.01 -38.55 3.60
CA VAL A 6 41.60 -37.32 2.88
C VAL A 6 40.37 -36.79 3.59
N SER A 7 40.53 -35.70 4.35
CA SER A 7 39.41 -34.98 4.93
C SER A 7 38.81 -34.07 3.85
N ILE A 8 37.61 -34.40 3.41
CA ILE A 8 36.81 -33.52 2.53
C ILE A 8 36.13 -32.48 3.40
N LEU A 9 36.62 -31.23 3.32
CA LEU A 9 35.99 -30.08 3.95
C LEU A 9 34.79 -29.64 3.09
N LEU A 10 33.57 -29.97 3.53
CA LEU A 10 32.36 -29.56 2.89
C LEU A 10 32.11 -28.09 3.24
N LEU A 11 32.45 -27.18 2.32
CA LEU A 11 32.15 -25.74 2.45
C LEU A 11 30.66 -25.55 2.20
N LEU A 12 29.84 -25.45 3.26
CA LEU A 12 28.45 -24.97 3.16
C LEU A 12 28.50 -23.50 2.82
N CYS A 13 28.33 -23.15 1.54
CA CYS A 13 27.96 -21.80 1.14
C CYS A 13 26.52 -21.54 1.64
N LEU A 14 26.39 -20.94 2.83
CA LEU A 14 25.16 -20.26 3.19
C LEU A 14 24.99 -19.10 2.21
N ALA A 15 24.17 -19.28 1.20
CA ALA A 15 23.66 -18.17 0.42
C ALA A 15 22.87 -17.28 1.40
N ALA A 16 23.46 -16.15 1.79
CA ALA A 16 22.74 -15.11 2.50
C ALA A 16 21.60 -14.65 1.59
N ILE A 17 20.39 -15.14 1.85
CA ILE A 17 19.18 -14.56 1.27
C ILE A 17 19.17 -13.12 1.76
N PRO A 18 19.26 -12.10 0.89
CA PRO A 18 19.19 -10.73 1.35
C PRO A 18 17.88 -10.59 2.11
N ALA A 19 17.96 -10.20 3.37
CA ALA A 19 16.77 -9.86 4.16
C ALA A 19 16.03 -8.79 3.36
N MET A 20 14.91 -9.16 2.77
CA MET A 20 14.08 -8.24 1.99
C MET A 20 13.56 -7.22 2.99
N ALA A 21 14.21 -6.06 3.06
CA ALA A 21 13.73 -4.97 3.89
C ALA A 21 12.29 -4.67 3.49
N GLN A 22 11.37 -4.89 4.41
CA GLN A 22 9.94 -4.87 4.14
C GLN A 22 9.45 -3.46 3.86
N THR A 23 9.78 -2.53 4.74
CA THR A 23 9.52 -1.11 4.55
C THR A 23 10.81 -0.37 4.21
N ARG A 24 10.70 0.77 3.57
CA ARG A 24 11.87 1.63 3.32
C ARG A 24 12.21 2.44 4.57
N PRO A 25 13.44 2.92 4.70
CA PRO A 25 13.79 3.84 5.78
C PRO A 25 12.86 5.06 5.78
N PHE A 26 12.52 5.54 6.97
CA PHE A 26 11.69 6.73 7.13
C PHE A 26 12.33 7.97 6.49
N ASN A 27 11.49 8.84 5.93
CA ASN A 27 11.94 10.18 5.51
C ASN A 27 12.23 11.11 6.71
N ALA A 28 12.61 12.35 6.44
CA ALA A 28 12.92 13.33 7.49
C ALA A 28 11.72 13.67 8.40
N ALA A 29 10.49 13.52 7.90
CA ALA A 29 9.28 13.69 8.70
C ALA A 29 8.91 12.46 9.54
N GLY A 30 9.70 11.38 9.45
CA GLY A 30 9.44 10.13 10.16
C GLY A 30 8.32 9.30 9.54
N VAL A 31 8.13 9.37 8.22
CA VAL A 31 7.08 8.65 7.49
C VAL A 31 7.68 7.74 6.43
N THR A 32 7.09 6.59 6.24
CA THR A 32 7.35 5.65 5.14
C THR A 32 6.05 4.94 4.74
N ALA A 33 6.03 4.31 3.58
CA ALA A 33 4.90 3.45 3.20
C ALA A 33 4.81 2.23 4.13
N GLY A 34 3.60 1.85 4.48
CA GLY A 34 3.30 0.68 5.31
C GLY A 34 2.62 -0.42 4.50
N HIS A 35 1.37 -0.22 4.13
CA HIS A 35 0.58 -1.26 3.46
C HIS A 35 -0.48 -0.72 2.50
N GLU A 36 -0.95 -1.63 1.64
CA GLU A 36 -2.12 -1.48 0.79
C GLU A 36 -3.20 -2.42 1.33
N HIS A 37 -4.32 -1.89 1.80
CA HIS A 37 -5.41 -2.72 2.31
C HIS A 37 -6.52 -2.86 1.27
N LEU A 38 -6.68 -4.07 0.79
CA LEU A 38 -7.64 -4.41 -0.26
C LEU A 38 -8.91 -4.99 0.35
N ALA A 39 -10.06 -4.56 -0.13
CA ALA A 39 -11.32 -5.20 0.21
C ALA A 39 -11.40 -6.53 -0.55
N GLY A 40 -11.55 -7.64 0.16
CA GLY A 40 -11.63 -8.94 -0.48
C GLY A 40 -12.26 -9.98 0.42
N THR A 41 -13.21 -10.74 -0.14
CA THR A 41 -13.86 -11.86 0.55
C THR A 41 -13.19 -13.19 0.23
N ASP A 42 -12.37 -13.24 -0.83
CA ASP A 42 -11.66 -14.44 -1.28
C ASP A 42 -10.15 -14.30 -1.06
N ALA A 43 -9.71 -14.64 0.16
CA ALA A 43 -8.31 -14.62 0.52
C ALA A 43 -7.46 -15.60 -0.31
N ALA A 44 -8.03 -16.72 -0.77
CA ALA A 44 -7.30 -17.68 -1.57
C ALA A 44 -6.98 -17.12 -2.96
N ALA A 45 -7.96 -16.49 -3.62
CA ALA A 45 -7.74 -15.83 -4.90
C ALA A 45 -6.72 -14.68 -4.80
N HIS A 46 -6.80 -13.85 -3.75
CA HIS A 46 -5.80 -12.80 -3.51
C HIS A 46 -4.40 -13.38 -3.28
N ASN A 47 -4.26 -14.42 -2.44
CA ASN A 47 -2.99 -15.09 -2.23
C ASN A 47 -2.41 -15.63 -3.54
N ALA A 48 -3.21 -16.31 -4.36
CA ALA A 48 -2.78 -16.85 -5.64
C ALA A 48 -2.30 -15.74 -6.58
N PHE A 49 -3.08 -14.66 -6.73
CA PHE A 49 -2.74 -13.52 -7.58
C PHE A 49 -1.42 -12.85 -7.16
N TRP A 50 -1.31 -12.42 -5.90
CA TRP A 50 -0.15 -11.68 -5.42
C TRP A 50 1.11 -12.54 -5.35
N THR A 51 0.97 -13.84 -5.02
CA THR A 51 2.10 -14.80 -5.07
C THR A 51 2.59 -15.03 -6.49
N ALA A 52 1.68 -15.10 -7.47
CA ALA A 52 2.05 -15.17 -8.89
C ALA A 52 2.86 -13.94 -9.35
N LEU A 53 2.56 -12.75 -8.79
CA LEU A 53 3.35 -11.55 -8.98
C LEU A 53 4.72 -11.59 -8.29
N GLY A 54 4.93 -12.46 -7.31
CA GLY A 54 6.17 -12.60 -6.55
C GLY A 54 6.12 -12.05 -5.13
N ALA A 55 4.93 -11.72 -4.61
CA ALA A 55 4.75 -11.40 -3.20
C ALA A 55 4.98 -12.64 -2.32
N VAL A 56 5.48 -12.43 -1.12
CA VAL A 56 5.85 -13.50 -0.19
C VAL A 56 4.87 -13.52 1.00
N PRO A 57 4.26 -14.67 1.33
CA PRO A 57 3.40 -14.79 2.51
C PRO A 57 4.14 -14.44 3.80
N ALA A 58 3.45 -13.74 4.70
CA ALA A 58 3.94 -13.34 6.02
C ALA A 58 2.79 -13.26 7.04
N GLN A 59 3.11 -12.91 8.27
CA GLN A 59 2.16 -12.77 9.37
C GLN A 59 2.28 -11.40 10.04
N LEU A 60 1.15 -10.79 10.35
CA LEU A 60 1.04 -9.65 11.24
C LEU A 60 0.16 -10.08 12.43
N GLY A 61 0.78 -10.44 13.54
CA GLY A 61 0.07 -11.09 14.63
C GLY A 61 -0.64 -12.37 14.16
N THR A 62 -1.95 -12.40 14.23
CA THR A 62 -2.78 -13.53 13.76
C THR A 62 -3.23 -13.39 12.31
N ASN A 63 -2.96 -12.26 11.66
CA ASN A 63 -3.42 -11.99 10.30
C ASN A 63 -2.38 -12.42 9.27
N GLN A 64 -2.82 -13.15 8.25
CA GLN A 64 -2.01 -13.43 7.08
C GLN A 64 -1.90 -12.17 6.22
N ILE A 65 -0.70 -11.84 5.80
CA ILE A 65 -0.37 -10.71 4.94
C ILE A 65 0.60 -11.15 3.84
N LEU A 66 0.85 -10.30 2.87
CA LEU A 66 1.83 -10.55 1.81
C LEU A 66 2.89 -9.45 1.80
N LYS A 67 4.14 -9.84 1.66
CA LYS A 67 5.30 -8.95 1.54
C LYS A 67 5.58 -8.63 0.08
N VAL A 68 5.69 -7.34 -0.21
CA VAL A 68 6.27 -6.82 -1.45
C VAL A 68 7.32 -5.78 -1.04
N PRO A 69 8.53 -5.77 -1.58
CA PRO A 69 9.51 -4.75 -1.24
C PRO A 69 8.94 -3.33 -1.37
N GLY A 70 8.86 -2.63 -0.25
CA GLY A 70 8.31 -1.29 -0.10
C GLY A 70 6.97 -1.22 0.61
N VAL A 71 6.11 -2.23 0.50
CA VAL A 71 4.78 -2.26 1.14
C VAL A 71 4.36 -3.67 1.53
N PHE A 72 3.42 -3.77 2.46
CA PHE A 72 2.64 -4.98 2.67
C PHE A 72 1.33 -4.92 1.87
N ILE A 73 0.84 -6.07 1.42
CA ILE A 73 -0.51 -6.21 0.88
C ILE A 73 -1.35 -6.92 1.93
N MET A 74 -2.43 -6.29 2.32
CA MET A 74 -3.39 -6.80 3.29
C MET A 74 -4.76 -6.93 2.64
N PHE A 75 -5.55 -7.90 3.08
CA PHE A 75 -6.93 -8.05 2.65
C PHE A 75 -7.78 -8.64 3.77
N GLN A 76 -9.05 -8.28 3.80
CA GLN A 76 -9.97 -8.81 4.78
C GLN A 76 -10.29 -10.27 4.47
N ASN A 77 -10.09 -11.15 5.44
CA ASN A 77 -10.61 -12.51 5.35
C ASN A 77 -12.14 -12.50 5.47
N ALA A 78 -12.81 -13.37 4.72
CA ALA A 78 -14.28 -13.47 4.68
C ALA A 78 -14.97 -13.70 6.05
N GLY A 79 -14.20 -14.04 7.09
CA GLY A 79 -14.68 -14.23 8.46
C GLY A 79 -14.48 -13.02 9.39
N ALA A 80 -13.69 -12.03 8.99
CA ALA A 80 -13.39 -10.86 9.82
C ALA A 80 -14.44 -9.74 9.62
N ARG A 81 -15.72 -10.04 9.79
CA ARG A 81 -16.74 -9.03 10.17
C ARG A 81 -16.51 -8.56 11.61
N GLY A 82 -15.29 -8.28 11.96
CA GLY A 82 -14.82 -7.89 13.30
C GLY A 82 -14.39 -6.44 13.41
N GLY A 83 -14.67 -5.63 12.46
CA GLY A 83 -14.68 -4.18 12.61
C GLY A 83 -16.01 -3.73 13.20
N ARG A 84 -16.40 -4.21 14.37
CA ARG A 84 -17.41 -3.53 15.17
C ARG A 84 -16.85 -2.14 15.51
N GLY A 85 -17.57 -1.13 15.02
CA GLY A 85 -17.53 0.19 15.61
C GLY A 85 -16.47 1.09 15.00
N ALA A 86 -16.65 1.42 13.74
CA ALA A 86 -16.87 2.83 13.57
C ALA A 86 -18.23 3.14 14.20
N ALA A 87 -18.31 3.28 15.49
CA ALA A 87 -19.20 4.27 16.04
C ALA A 87 -18.76 5.52 15.30
N ALA A 88 -19.67 6.11 14.49
CA ALA A 88 -19.42 7.37 13.87
C ALA A 88 -18.87 8.27 14.99
N PRO A 89 -17.65 8.79 14.90
CA PRO A 89 -17.20 9.76 15.87
C PRO A 89 -18.23 10.87 15.80
N ALA A 90 -18.66 11.35 16.93
CA ALA A 90 -19.42 12.59 16.99
C ALA A 90 -18.63 13.58 16.17
N ALA A 91 -19.20 14.00 15.03
CA ALA A 91 -18.57 14.88 14.09
C ALA A 91 -18.15 16.15 14.84
N GLY A 92 -16.88 16.30 15.12
CA GLY A 92 -16.31 17.59 15.38
C GLY A 92 -16.58 18.41 14.13
N ALA A 93 -17.23 19.55 14.26
CA ALA A 93 -17.55 20.40 13.15
C ALA A 93 -16.27 20.69 12.36
N PRO A 94 -16.25 20.51 11.02
CA PRO A 94 -15.07 20.80 10.22
C PRO A 94 -14.70 22.27 10.40
N ALA A 95 -13.41 22.57 10.47
CA ALA A 95 -12.93 23.94 10.47
C ALA A 95 -13.52 24.68 9.27
N ALA A 96 -14.03 25.87 9.48
CA ALA A 96 -14.68 26.66 8.44
C ALA A 96 -13.72 26.84 7.25
N GLY A 97 -14.10 26.31 6.08
CA GLY A 97 -13.34 26.38 4.84
C GLY A 97 -12.70 25.09 4.33
N ALA A 98 -12.68 23.98 5.12
CA ALA A 98 -12.26 22.71 4.58
C ALA A 98 -13.40 22.06 3.75
N PRO A 99 -13.16 21.55 2.53
CA PRO A 99 -14.18 20.79 1.82
C PRO A 99 -14.58 19.58 2.66
N ALA A 100 -15.88 19.34 2.75
CA ALA A 100 -16.39 18.13 3.40
C ALA A 100 -15.85 16.91 2.65
N ALA A 101 -15.29 15.93 3.39
CA ALA A 101 -14.87 14.69 2.76
C ALA A 101 -16.08 13.98 2.16
N PRO A 102 -15.93 13.38 0.98
CA PRO A 102 -17.00 12.63 0.36
C PRO A 102 -17.46 11.48 1.28
N PRO A 103 -18.74 11.12 1.25
CA PRO A 103 -19.25 10.02 2.03
C PRO A 103 -18.55 8.70 1.65
N PRO A 104 -18.54 7.69 2.55
CA PRO A 104 -18.03 6.36 2.23
C PRO A 104 -18.66 5.86 0.93
N ALA A 105 -17.83 5.36 0.03
CA ALA A 105 -18.30 4.92 -1.27
C ALA A 105 -19.03 3.57 -1.18
N ALA A 106 -19.99 3.35 -2.07
CA ALA A 106 -20.56 2.03 -2.29
C ALA A 106 -19.46 1.04 -2.71
N PRO A 107 -19.60 -0.27 -2.36
CA PRO A 107 -18.69 -1.29 -2.85
C PRO A 107 -18.51 -1.19 -4.37
N GLY A 108 -17.28 -1.35 -4.84
CA GLY A 108 -16.97 -1.25 -6.28
C GLY A 108 -15.49 -1.41 -6.57
N PRO A 109 -15.10 -1.46 -7.86
CA PRO A 109 -13.70 -1.57 -8.26
C PRO A 109 -12.87 -0.37 -7.80
N SER A 110 -11.55 -0.46 -7.89
CA SER A 110 -10.67 0.68 -7.62
C SER A 110 -10.83 1.80 -8.65
N GLU A 111 -11.16 1.44 -9.88
CA GLU A 111 -11.46 2.42 -10.93
C GLU A 111 -12.66 3.29 -10.56
N GLY A 112 -12.54 4.60 -10.77
CA GLY A 112 -13.56 5.57 -10.35
C GLY A 112 -13.47 6.00 -8.88
N SER A 113 -12.47 5.54 -8.12
CA SER A 113 -12.15 6.07 -6.80
C SER A 113 -10.95 7.02 -6.81
N SER A 114 -10.70 7.69 -5.69
CA SER A 114 -9.56 8.60 -5.54
C SER A 114 -8.22 7.87 -5.75
N VAL A 115 -8.11 6.59 -5.40
CA VAL A 115 -6.98 5.74 -5.78
C VAL A 115 -7.43 4.80 -6.90
N GLU A 116 -7.10 5.16 -8.15
CA GLU A 116 -7.58 4.44 -9.32
C GLU A 116 -6.88 3.10 -9.50
N HIS A 117 -5.56 3.06 -9.34
CA HIS A 117 -4.79 1.84 -9.43
C HIS A 117 -3.50 1.88 -8.61
N LEU A 118 -2.97 0.69 -8.35
CA LEU A 118 -1.65 0.47 -7.78
C LEU A 118 -0.68 0.09 -8.90
N ALA A 119 0.56 0.54 -8.83
CA ALA A 119 1.59 0.17 -9.79
C ALA A 119 2.75 -0.55 -9.10
N PHE A 120 3.21 -1.61 -9.73
CA PHE A 120 4.35 -2.40 -9.29
C PHE A 120 5.36 -2.53 -10.43
N LYS A 121 6.63 -2.48 -10.07
CA LYS A 121 7.71 -2.89 -10.95
C LYS A 121 7.86 -4.40 -10.88
N VAL A 122 8.04 -5.04 -12.04
CA VAL A 122 8.32 -6.48 -12.14
C VAL A 122 9.61 -6.70 -12.92
N LYS A 123 10.42 -7.68 -12.52
CA LYS A 123 11.71 -7.94 -13.13
C LYS A 123 11.58 -8.39 -14.61
N SER A 124 10.55 -9.17 -14.92
CA SER A 124 10.21 -9.61 -16.28
C SER A 124 8.70 -9.57 -16.43
N LEU A 125 8.21 -8.68 -17.27
CA LEU A 125 6.78 -8.58 -17.54
C LEU A 125 6.26 -9.84 -18.21
N LYS A 126 7.01 -10.39 -19.19
CA LYS A 126 6.63 -11.62 -19.89
C LYS A 126 6.42 -12.80 -18.93
N ASP A 127 7.38 -13.03 -18.04
CA ASP A 127 7.32 -14.17 -17.11
C ASP A 127 6.22 -13.95 -16.05
N THR A 128 6.04 -12.70 -15.63
CA THR A 128 4.98 -12.33 -14.69
C THR A 128 3.59 -12.56 -15.28
N LEU A 129 3.37 -12.13 -16.53
CA LEU A 129 2.09 -12.35 -17.21
C LEU A 129 1.82 -13.84 -17.47
N ALA A 130 2.84 -14.63 -17.78
CA ALA A 130 2.69 -16.09 -17.93
C ALA A 130 2.26 -16.76 -16.60
N LYS A 131 2.81 -16.33 -15.45
CA LYS A 131 2.39 -16.83 -14.13
C LYS A 131 0.97 -16.42 -13.78
N LEU A 132 0.58 -15.18 -14.09
CA LEU A 132 -0.78 -14.69 -13.88
C LEU A 132 -1.79 -15.43 -14.76
N ASP A 133 -1.46 -15.71 -16.03
CA ASP A 133 -2.32 -16.49 -16.93
C ASP A 133 -2.52 -17.92 -16.38
N ALA A 134 -1.46 -18.55 -15.88
CA ALA A 134 -1.55 -19.84 -15.23
C ALA A 134 -2.39 -19.80 -13.94
N ALA A 135 -2.47 -18.65 -13.26
CA ALA A 135 -3.34 -18.40 -12.10
C ALA A 135 -4.74 -17.90 -12.50
N GLY A 136 -5.10 -17.89 -13.80
CA GLY A 136 -6.41 -17.50 -14.30
C GLY A 136 -6.61 -15.99 -14.50
N THR A 137 -5.56 -15.17 -14.41
CA THR A 137 -5.65 -13.71 -14.60
C THR A 137 -4.98 -13.31 -15.92
N LYS A 138 -5.75 -12.69 -16.81
CA LYS A 138 -5.24 -12.19 -18.10
C LYS A 138 -4.98 -10.68 -18.06
N PRO A 139 -4.01 -10.17 -18.85
CA PRO A 139 -3.81 -8.74 -18.99
C PRO A 139 -5.04 -8.08 -19.62
N ALA A 140 -5.32 -6.85 -19.22
CA ALA A 140 -6.27 -5.99 -19.88
C ALA A 140 -5.74 -5.57 -21.27
N ALA A 141 -6.64 -5.06 -22.11
CA ALA A 141 -6.25 -4.50 -23.42
C ALA A 141 -5.24 -3.35 -23.26
N GLY A 142 -4.34 -3.17 -24.22
CA GLY A 142 -3.34 -2.10 -24.21
C GLY A 142 -2.01 -2.47 -23.56
N ALA A 143 -1.74 -3.75 -23.29
CA ALA A 143 -0.41 -4.20 -22.88
C ALA A 143 0.65 -3.86 -23.98
N THR A 144 1.81 -3.39 -23.52
CA THR A 144 2.98 -3.13 -24.37
C THR A 144 4.10 -4.11 -24.01
N ALA A 145 5.28 -3.96 -24.63
CA ALA A 145 6.44 -4.78 -24.31
C ALA A 145 6.94 -4.57 -22.86
N THR A 146 6.67 -3.40 -22.25
CA THR A 146 7.23 -3.00 -20.95
C THR A 146 6.19 -2.69 -19.89
N GLN A 147 4.91 -2.71 -20.20
CA GLN A 147 3.85 -2.46 -19.24
C GLN A 147 2.54 -3.17 -19.58
N ALA A 148 1.78 -3.52 -18.57
CA ALA A 148 0.44 -4.09 -18.69
C ALA A 148 -0.44 -3.66 -17.50
N PHE A 149 -1.76 -3.68 -17.72
CA PHE A 149 -2.73 -3.62 -16.65
C PHE A 149 -3.34 -5.01 -16.44
N VAL A 150 -3.56 -5.36 -15.19
CA VAL A 150 -4.28 -6.58 -14.81
C VAL A 150 -5.31 -6.21 -13.72
N LEU A 151 -6.35 -7.03 -13.59
CA LEU A 151 -7.32 -6.90 -12.50
C LEU A 151 -7.02 -7.96 -11.45
N ALA A 152 -6.66 -7.51 -10.26
CA ALA A 152 -6.61 -8.38 -9.09
C ALA A 152 -8.05 -8.74 -8.64
N PRO A 153 -8.21 -9.74 -7.78
CA PRO A 153 -9.52 -10.07 -7.23
C PRO A 153 -10.26 -8.85 -6.66
N ASN A 154 -11.58 -8.85 -6.76
CA ASN A 154 -12.48 -7.75 -6.37
C ASN A 154 -12.32 -6.43 -7.15
N GLY A 155 -11.69 -6.47 -8.33
CA GLY A 155 -11.59 -5.31 -9.21
C GLY A 155 -10.54 -4.29 -8.81
N VAL A 156 -9.48 -4.70 -8.12
CA VAL A 156 -8.30 -3.88 -7.92
C VAL A 156 -7.53 -3.81 -9.24
N LYS A 157 -7.44 -2.61 -9.81
CA LYS A 157 -6.64 -2.37 -11.02
C LYS A 157 -5.17 -2.27 -10.64
N VAL A 158 -4.32 -3.04 -11.30
CA VAL A 158 -2.88 -3.11 -11.05
C VAL A 158 -2.13 -2.84 -12.35
N GLN A 159 -1.23 -1.87 -12.33
CA GLN A 159 -0.26 -1.62 -13.39
C GLN A 159 1.03 -2.38 -13.09
N LEU A 160 1.54 -3.10 -14.07
CA LEU A 160 2.83 -3.78 -14.05
C LEU A 160 3.77 -3.06 -15.01
N VAL A 161 4.96 -2.67 -14.55
CA VAL A 161 5.99 -2.00 -15.34
C VAL A 161 7.27 -2.83 -15.25
N GLU A 162 7.85 -3.19 -16.39
CA GLU A 162 9.10 -3.95 -16.42
C GLU A 162 10.27 -3.12 -15.92
N ASP A 163 11.08 -3.69 -15.05
CA ASP A 163 12.36 -3.16 -14.58
C ASP A 163 13.35 -4.32 -14.41
N ASN A 164 14.10 -4.62 -15.48
CA ASN A 164 15.04 -5.73 -15.52
C ASN A 164 16.17 -5.61 -14.48
N ALA A 165 16.40 -4.41 -13.93
CA ALA A 165 17.41 -4.18 -12.90
C ALA A 165 16.93 -4.52 -11.47
N LEU A 166 15.65 -4.87 -11.28
CA LEU A 166 15.15 -5.25 -9.96
C LEU A 166 15.92 -6.43 -9.38
N PRO A 167 16.36 -6.35 -8.11
CA PRO A 167 16.97 -7.48 -7.41
C PRO A 167 15.93 -8.54 -7.01
N THR A 168 14.64 -8.18 -7.03
CA THR A 168 13.51 -9.00 -6.61
C THR A 168 12.53 -9.20 -7.76
N PRO A 169 11.67 -10.23 -7.73
CA PRO A 169 10.68 -10.43 -8.78
C PRO A 169 9.72 -9.26 -8.95
N ILE A 170 9.36 -8.60 -7.84
CA ILE A 170 8.41 -7.48 -7.77
C ILE A 170 8.92 -6.44 -6.76
N ALA A 171 8.51 -5.19 -6.93
CA ALA A 171 8.62 -4.13 -5.93
C ALA A 171 7.45 -3.15 -6.06
N SER A 172 7.03 -2.55 -4.94
CA SER A 172 6.10 -1.41 -4.96
C SER A 172 6.73 -0.25 -5.73
N SER A 173 5.91 0.49 -6.45
CA SER A 173 6.36 1.61 -7.28
C SER A 173 5.55 2.87 -7.00
N GLU A 174 4.31 2.90 -7.44
CA GLU A 174 3.46 4.08 -7.27
C GLU A 174 1.97 3.70 -7.19
N MET A 175 1.16 4.67 -6.80
CA MET A 175 -0.29 4.64 -7.01
C MET A 175 -0.71 5.84 -7.84
N LEU A 176 -1.77 5.69 -8.63
CA LEU A 176 -2.41 6.81 -9.31
C LEU A 176 -3.57 7.32 -8.48
N MET A 177 -3.48 8.59 -8.07
CA MET A 177 -4.57 9.28 -7.41
C MET A 177 -5.26 10.27 -8.34
N LYS A 178 -6.58 10.22 -8.38
CA LYS A 178 -7.45 11.20 -9.05
C LYS A 178 -7.76 12.33 -8.08
N VAL A 179 -7.39 13.53 -8.46
CA VAL A 179 -7.52 14.74 -7.63
C VAL A 179 -8.10 15.89 -8.43
N SER A 180 -8.74 16.85 -7.77
CA SER A 180 -9.21 18.07 -8.41
C SER A 180 -8.08 19.05 -8.72
N SER A 181 -6.98 19.01 -7.97
CA SER A 181 -5.80 19.85 -8.16
C SER A 181 -4.55 19.07 -7.73
N ALA A 182 -3.64 18.81 -8.65
CA ALA A 182 -2.38 18.15 -8.36
C ALA A 182 -1.44 19.01 -7.52
N THR A 183 -1.54 20.32 -7.64
CA THR A 183 -0.77 21.29 -6.84
C THR A 183 -1.18 21.24 -5.38
N ASP A 184 -2.48 21.29 -5.11
CA ASP A 184 -3.00 21.26 -3.73
C ASP A 184 -2.75 19.90 -3.09
N ALA A 185 -2.89 18.80 -3.86
CA ALA A 185 -2.58 17.46 -3.39
C ALA A 185 -1.10 17.32 -3.01
N ALA A 186 -0.21 17.77 -3.88
CA ALA A 186 1.22 17.77 -3.62
C ALA A 186 1.57 18.53 -2.33
N ALA A 187 1.05 19.75 -2.17
CA ALA A 187 1.27 20.58 -0.98
C ALA A 187 0.73 19.90 0.30
N TRP A 188 -0.42 19.22 0.21
CA TRP A 188 -1.00 18.51 1.33
C TRP A 188 -0.16 17.31 1.77
N TYR A 189 0.29 16.47 0.83
CA TYR A 189 1.14 15.32 1.12
C TYR A 189 2.55 15.72 1.57
N GLU A 190 3.11 16.81 1.02
CA GLU A 190 4.36 17.41 1.51
C GLU A 190 4.22 17.89 2.96
N LYS A 191 3.18 18.67 3.26
CA LYS A 191 2.91 19.23 4.60
C LYS A 191 2.79 18.16 5.67
N TRP A 192 1.99 17.11 5.41
CA TRP A 192 1.63 16.15 6.44
C TRP A 192 2.55 14.95 6.54
N PHE A 193 3.11 14.53 5.42
CA PHE A 193 3.91 13.32 5.36
C PHE A 193 5.36 13.57 4.92
N GLY A 194 5.75 14.82 4.70
CA GLY A 194 7.10 15.14 4.25
C GLY A 194 7.45 14.51 2.91
N ALA A 195 6.44 14.34 2.05
CA ALA A 195 6.65 13.80 0.71
C ALA A 195 7.53 14.75 -0.11
N ARG A 196 8.49 14.20 -0.86
CA ARG A 196 9.29 14.98 -1.80
C ARG A 196 8.51 15.17 -3.10
N ILE A 197 8.19 16.40 -3.44
CA ILE A 197 7.43 16.70 -4.65
C ILE A 197 8.37 16.82 -5.85
N VAL A 198 8.07 16.05 -6.89
CA VAL A 198 8.85 16.04 -8.13
C VAL A 198 7.95 16.13 -9.36
N LYS A 199 8.52 16.59 -10.49
CA LYS A 199 7.89 16.49 -11.80
C LYS A 199 8.48 15.29 -12.56
N GLN A 200 7.60 14.41 -13.02
CA GLN A 200 7.98 13.30 -13.91
C GLN A 200 7.21 13.44 -15.22
N GLY A 201 7.88 14.02 -16.23
CA GLY A 201 7.22 14.50 -17.43
C GLY A 201 6.20 15.60 -17.08
N GLN A 202 4.94 15.41 -17.43
CA GLN A 202 3.85 16.34 -17.12
C GLN A 202 3.17 16.07 -15.78
N SER A 203 3.50 14.95 -15.13
CA SER A 203 2.86 14.56 -13.87
C SER A 203 3.55 15.16 -12.67
N THR A 204 2.76 15.55 -11.65
CA THR A 204 3.24 15.83 -10.31
C THR A 204 3.21 14.56 -9.49
N VAL A 205 4.31 14.24 -8.82
CA VAL A 205 4.46 13.03 -8.00
C VAL A 205 4.93 13.41 -6.61
N ALA A 206 4.26 12.89 -5.58
CA ALA A 206 4.70 12.94 -4.20
C ALA A 206 5.44 11.63 -3.88
N GLU A 207 6.72 11.73 -3.57
CA GLU A 207 7.55 10.57 -3.23
C GLU A 207 7.59 10.38 -1.72
N ILE A 208 7.04 9.26 -1.28
CA ILE A 208 7.18 8.74 0.08
C ILE A 208 8.04 7.47 -0.01
N PRO A 209 9.01 7.24 0.89
CA PRO A 209 9.81 6.02 0.84
C PRO A 209 8.92 4.77 0.77
N GLY A 210 9.12 3.93 -0.24
CA GLY A 210 8.33 2.72 -0.48
C GLY A 210 7.13 2.89 -1.41
N MET A 211 6.64 4.12 -1.65
CA MET A 211 5.49 4.36 -2.50
C MET A 211 5.50 5.78 -3.06
N ASN A 212 5.34 5.91 -4.36
CA ASN A 212 5.10 7.20 -4.99
C ASN A 212 3.61 7.41 -5.18
N ILE A 213 3.16 8.66 -5.13
CA ILE A 213 1.78 9.03 -5.41
C ILE A 213 1.79 9.95 -6.63
N ARG A 214 1.33 9.44 -7.77
CA ARG A 214 1.15 10.21 -9.00
C ARG A 214 -0.23 10.85 -8.99
N PHE A 215 -0.30 12.16 -9.12
CA PHE A 215 -1.56 12.89 -9.20
C PHE A 215 -2.02 13.04 -10.64
N ALA A 216 -3.27 12.65 -10.91
CA ALA A 216 -3.96 12.87 -12.16
C ALA A 216 -5.17 13.78 -11.91
N GLU A 217 -5.15 14.98 -12.47
CA GLU A 217 -6.26 15.90 -12.34
C GLU A 217 -7.51 15.41 -13.08
N THR A 218 -8.65 15.58 -12.45
CA THR A 218 -9.96 15.28 -13.03
C THR A 218 -10.98 16.29 -12.57
N LYS A 219 -11.94 16.60 -13.46
CA LYS A 219 -13.15 17.38 -13.13
C LYS A 219 -14.31 16.48 -12.79
N GLU A 220 -14.22 15.19 -13.12
CA GLU A 220 -15.26 14.23 -12.80
C GLU A 220 -15.22 13.89 -11.31
N PRO A 221 -16.39 13.75 -10.68
CA PRO A 221 -16.47 13.30 -9.30
C PRO A 221 -15.83 11.92 -9.14
N VAL A 222 -14.97 11.77 -8.14
CA VAL A 222 -14.41 10.49 -7.76
C VAL A 222 -14.97 10.04 -6.41
N ALA A 223 -15.15 8.73 -6.25
CA ALA A 223 -15.57 8.16 -4.97
C ALA A 223 -14.38 8.10 -4.00
N GLY A 224 -14.64 8.18 -2.69
CA GLY A 224 -13.64 7.85 -1.68
C GLY A 224 -13.25 6.36 -1.74
N THR A 225 -12.12 6.02 -1.13
CA THR A 225 -11.64 4.63 -1.17
C THR A 225 -12.31 3.72 -0.14
N GLN A 226 -12.79 4.27 0.98
CA GLN A 226 -13.37 3.48 2.05
C GLN A 226 -14.52 2.59 1.57
N GLY A 227 -14.39 1.28 1.73
CA GLY A 227 -15.36 0.28 1.29
C GLY A 227 -15.20 -0.20 -0.16
N ARG A 228 -14.29 0.37 -0.95
CA ARG A 228 -14.02 -0.07 -2.34
C ARG A 228 -12.89 -1.08 -2.41
N ALA A 229 -12.55 -1.54 -3.62
CA ALA A 229 -11.55 -2.59 -3.85
C ALA A 229 -10.18 -2.26 -3.27
N ILE A 230 -9.70 -1.00 -3.40
CA ILE A 230 -8.63 -0.45 -2.57
C ILE A 230 -9.36 0.28 -1.42
N ASN A 231 -9.36 -0.33 -0.23
CA ASN A 231 -10.09 0.23 0.90
C ASN A 231 -9.36 1.41 1.53
N HIS A 232 -8.08 1.24 1.81
CA HIS A 232 -7.21 2.28 2.33
C HIS A 232 -5.74 2.01 2.01
N ILE A 233 -4.95 3.05 2.13
CA ILE A 233 -3.49 2.98 2.14
C ILE A 233 -2.99 3.14 3.56
N GLY A 234 -1.91 2.48 3.91
CA GLY A 234 -1.26 2.56 5.21
C GLY A 234 0.08 3.26 5.14
N LEU A 235 0.30 4.22 6.02
CA LEU A 235 1.59 4.87 6.21
C LEU A 235 2.12 4.56 7.61
N GLU A 236 3.38 4.18 7.69
CA GLU A 236 4.10 4.01 8.94
C GLU A 236 4.67 5.34 9.41
N VAL A 237 4.46 5.68 10.67
CA VAL A 237 4.83 6.96 11.28
C VAL A 237 5.59 6.75 12.58
N LYS A 238 6.72 7.40 12.78
CA LYS A 238 7.55 7.26 14.00
C LYS A 238 6.93 7.83 15.26
N ASN A 239 6.08 8.84 15.13
CA ASN A 239 5.45 9.53 16.25
C ASN A 239 3.99 9.82 15.89
N LEU A 240 3.20 8.78 15.88
CA LEU A 240 1.83 8.82 15.42
C LEU A 240 0.96 9.71 16.30
N GLU A 241 1.11 9.64 17.63
CA GLU A 241 0.30 10.45 18.55
C GLU A 241 0.45 11.95 18.27
N ALA A 242 1.69 12.42 18.14
CA ALA A 242 1.97 13.81 17.86
C ALA A 242 1.46 14.27 16.47
N LEU A 243 1.58 13.41 15.45
CA LEU A 243 1.05 13.70 14.13
C LEU A 243 -0.49 13.79 14.14
N MET A 244 -1.16 12.80 14.73
CA MET A 244 -2.62 12.77 14.82
C MET A 244 -3.17 13.98 15.59
N LYS A 245 -2.50 14.38 16.68
CA LYS A 245 -2.86 15.61 17.41
C LYS A 245 -2.79 16.85 16.51
N LYS A 246 -1.67 17.06 15.81
CA LYS A 246 -1.50 18.19 14.87
C LYS A 246 -2.54 18.18 13.76
N MET A 247 -2.83 17.01 13.19
CA MET A 247 -3.85 16.86 12.15
C MET A 247 -5.24 17.23 12.67
N THR A 248 -5.60 16.77 13.87
CA THR A 248 -6.87 17.10 14.51
C THR A 248 -7.00 18.59 14.76
N GLU A 249 -5.98 19.22 15.33
CA GLU A 249 -5.96 20.68 15.60
C GLU A 249 -6.06 21.51 14.30
N ALA A 250 -5.54 21.00 13.20
CA ALA A 250 -5.62 21.65 11.89
C ALA A 250 -6.90 21.34 11.11
N GLY A 251 -7.84 20.59 11.69
CA GLY A 251 -9.13 20.26 11.06
C GLY A 251 -9.06 19.21 9.97
N VAL A 252 -7.99 18.38 9.92
CA VAL A 252 -7.96 17.21 9.05
C VAL A 252 -9.06 16.24 9.50
N MET A 253 -9.77 15.63 8.54
CA MET A 253 -10.82 14.66 8.86
C MET A 253 -10.22 13.42 9.50
N VAL A 254 -10.41 13.28 10.80
CA VAL A 254 -10.01 12.11 11.60
C VAL A 254 -11.21 11.17 11.72
N ASN A 255 -11.11 9.99 11.08
CA ASN A 255 -12.15 8.96 11.12
C ASN A 255 -12.03 8.07 12.36
N ARG A 256 -10.78 7.85 12.82
CA ARG A 256 -10.46 7.16 14.06
C ARG A 256 -9.27 7.85 14.71
N ALA A 257 -9.46 8.31 15.93
CA ALA A 257 -8.39 8.92 16.71
C ALA A 257 -7.26 7.92 16.99
N TYR A 258 -6.08 8.46 17.34
CA TYR A 258 -4.97 7.67 17.85
C TYR A 258 -5.42 6.70 18.93
N ALA A 259 -5.03 5.45 18.80
CA ALA A 259 -5.30 4.41 19.79
C ALA A 259 -4.19 3.34 19.76
N ALA A 260 -3.99 2.68 20.90
CA ALA A 260 -3.15 1.49 20.96
C ALA A 260 -3.71 0.41 20.02
N ALA A 261 -2.82 -0.28 19.32
CA ALA A 261 -3.18 -1.39 18.46
C ALA A 261 -3.57 -2.62 19.30
N PRO A 262 -4.54 -3.44 18.83
CA PRO A 262 -4.85 -4.70 19.50
C PRO A 262 -3.64 -5.65 19.47
N ALA A 263 -3.43 -6.43 20.50
CA ALA A 263 -2.35 -7.42 20.57
C ALA A 263 -2.42 -8.47 19.43
N THR A 264 -3.60 -8.67 18.84
CA THR A 264 -3.82 -9.58 17.70
C THR A 264 -3.12 -9.16 16.40
N ILE A 265 -2.64 -7.92 16.33
CA ILE A 265 -1.89 -7.37 15.20
C ILE A 265 -0.47 -6.90 15.60
N ALA A 266 0.10 -7.49 16.66
CA ALA A 266 1.49 -7.22 16.99
C ALA A 266 2.41 -7.55 15.79
N PRO A 267 3.51 -6.80 15.58
CA PRO A 267 4.14 -5.83 16.47
C PRO A 267 3.59 -4.39 16.38
N LEU A 268 2.47 -4.18 15.68
CA LEU A 268 1.86 -2.86 15.57
C LEU A 268 1.57 -2.30 16.98
N LYS A 269 2.00 -1.07 17.24
CA LYS A 269 1.90 -0.41 18.58
C LYS A 269 0.67 0.46 18.67
N SER A 270 0.40 1.21 17.62
CA SER A 270 -0.70 2.17 17.57
C SER A 270 -1.18 2.38 16.14
N LEU A 271 -2.40 2.89 16.01
CA LEU A 271 -3.00 3.22 14.74
C LEU A 271 -4.01 4.37 14.89
N GLY A 272 -4.30 5.00 13.77
CA GLY A 272 -5.34 5.99 13.59
C GLY A 272 -5.76 6.06 12.13
N PHE A 273 -6.91 6.66 11.83
CA PHE A 273 -7.39 6.79 10.46
C PHE A 273 -7.82 8.22 10.16
N ILE A 274 -7.48 8.66 8.98
CA ILE A 274 -7.88 9.95 8.43
C ILE A 274 -8.46 9.77 7.03
N THR A 275 -9.13 10.79 6.52
CA THR A 275 -9.48 10.89 5.11
C THR A 275 -8.87 12.17 4.55
N ASP A 276 -8.16 12.08 3.43
CA ASP A 276 -7.61 13.22 2.73
C ASP A 276 -8.71 14.04 2.03
N PRO A 277 -8.44 15.28 1.55
CA PRO A 277 -9.45 16.11 0.89
C PRO A 277 -10.05 15.50 -0.40
N TRP A 278 -9.43 14.48 -0.98
CA TRP A 278 -9.90 13.83 -2.21
C TRP A 278 -10.61 12.50 -1.94
N GLY A 279 -10.78 12.13 -0.66
CA GLY A 279 -11.53 10.95 -0.26
C GLY A 279 -10.68 9.70 -0.10
N THR A 280 -9.36 9.82 -0.09
CA THR A 280 -8.49 8.67 0.21
C THR A 280 -8.51 8.39 1.69
N TYR A 281 -8.96 7.19 2.06
CA TYR A 281 -8.91 6.70 3.43
C TYR A 281 -7.50 6.22 3.74
N ILE A 282 -6.90 6.73 4.81
CA ILE A 282 -5.49 6.52 5.15
C ILE A 282 -5.41 5.99 6.58
N GLU A 283 -4.81 4.82 6.74
CA GLU A 283 -4.41 4.30 8.04
C GLU A 283 -3.00 4.78 8.37
N LEU A 284 -2.83 5.35 9.54
CA LEU A 284 -1.54 5.75 10.08
C LEU A 284 -1.17 4.77 11.18
N ASN A 285 0.03 4.18 11.10
CA ASN A 285 0.50 3.11 11.98
C ASN A 285 1.82 3.48 12.65
N GLU A 286 2.10 2.84 13.78
CA GLU A 286 3.41 2.81 14.42
C GLU A 286 3.76 1.38 14.81
N GLY A 287 4.95 0.89 14.42
CA GLY A 287 5.43 -0.46 14.70
C GLY A 287 5.32 -1.45 13.54
N PHE A 288 4.79 -1.04 12.39
CA PHE A 288 4.63 -1.90 11.21
C PHE A 288 5.99 -2.35 10.64
N SER A 289 6.98 -1.45 10.68
CA SER A 289 8.35 -1.73 10.24
C SER A 289 9.08 -2.81 11.06
N GLU A 290 8.53 -3.18 12.21
CA GLU A 290 9.03 -4.26 13.07
C GLU A 290 8.44 -5.64 12.71
N THR A 291 7.56 -5.70 11.70
CA THR A 291 6.98 -6.96 11.21
C THR A 291 8.07 -7.83 10.57
N PRO A 292 8.26 -9.08 11.00
CA PRO A 292 9.35 -9.97 10.58
C PRO A 292 9.26 -10.39 9.10
#